data_c422b331d05be0c21de00804aa62c9fb
#
_entry.id   c422b331d05be0c21de00804aa62c9fb
#
_cell.length_a   1.000
_cell.length_b   1.000
_cell.length_c   1.000
_cell.angle_alpha   90.00
_cell.angle_beta   90.00
_cell.angle_gamma   90.00
#
_symmetry.space_group_name_H-M   'P 1'
#
loop_
_entity.id
_entity.type
_entity.pdbx_description
1 polymer ?
#
loop_
_entity_poly.entity_id
_entity_poly.type
_entity_poly.pdbx_seq_one_letter_code
_entity_poly.pdbx_strand_id
1 'polypeptide(L)'
;MVSEKFTIGLDGGSTYIKAALLHGRNVIDTQICATGISNNDAAAALIDGMLKKAGISRADVAYVMATGYSRKVLDIADDDISEITAHAYGVRITAPSEYRPGMIVDIGGQDSKIIYLDGNHAVKNFAMNDKCAAGTGKFLEVVAQTLETTIEQIGALSLESKEPCDINSTCVVFAQSEIVSLVARKFDRRDILAGMHLSMVKRIIKMMKKAEKGGDILMTGGGALNIGIHKAFEDELMKDVYIASYPQYNGAIGEALIAGGSV
;
A
#
# COMPACT_ATOMS: atom_id res chain seq x y z
N MET A 1 -9.25 18.93 29.61
CA MET A 1 -9.21 18.49 28.21
C MET A 1 -7.77 18.62 27.78
N VAL A 2 -7.08 17.51 27.51
CA VAL A 2 -5.76 17.57 26.87
C VAL A 2 -6.00 18.17 25.49
N SER A 3 -5.37 19.30 25.18
CA SER A 3 -5.43 19.90 23.85
C SER A 3 -4.93 18.84 22.86
N GLU A 4 -5.79 18.37 21.98
CA GLU A 4 -5.37 17.51 20.89
C GLU A 4 -4.31 18.26 20.08
N LYS A 5 -3.19 17.60 19.83
CA LYS A 5 -2.05 18.21 19.13
C LYS A 5 -2.02 17.69 17.69
N PHE A 6 -1.45 18.49 16.80
CA PHE A 6 -1.15 18.01 15.47
C PHE A 6 0.04 17.06 15.52
N THR A 7 -0.04 15.97 14.77
CA THR A 7 1.04 14.99 14.58
C THR A 7 1.15 14.64 13.11
N ILE A 8 2.37 14.29 12.68
CA ILE A 8 2.65 13.89 11.31
C ILE A 8 3.25 12.48 11.31
N GLY A 9 2.75 11.63 10.42
CA GLY A 9 3.40 10.39 10.03
C GLY A 9 4.00 10.52 8.65
N LEU A 10 5.19 9.97 8.45
CA LEU A 10 6.00 10.13 7.25
C LEU A 10 6.54 8.78 6.76
N ASP A 11 5.81 8.11 5.86
CA ASP A 11 6.25 6.87 5.23
C ASP A 11 7.24 7.16 4.10
N GLY A 12 8.53 7.03 4.39
CA GLY A 12 9.63 7.15 3.44
C GLY A 12 9.82 5.88 2.62
N GLY A 13 8.90 5.60 1.71
CA GLY A 13 8.95 4.42 0.83
C GLY A 13 10.03 4.49 -0.24
N SER A 14 10.31 3.37 -0.90
CA SER A 14 11.32 3.25 -1.97
C SER A 14 10.95 4.01 -3.24
N THR A 15 9.66 4.21 -3.51
CA THR A 15 9.15 4.84 -4.74
C THR A 15 8.49 6.19 -4.43
N TYR A 16 7.75 6.28 -3.35
CA TYR A 16 7.01 7.47 -2.94
C TYR A 16 7.21 7.72 -1.45
N ILE A 17 7.30 9.00 -1.08
CA ILE A 17 7.13 9.48 0.29
C ILE A 17 5.67 9.86 0.46
N LYS A 18 5.03 9.38 1.53
CA LYS A 18 3.65 9.74 1.88
C LYS A 18 3.66 10.34 3.26
N ALA A 19 2.84 11.36 3.45
CA ALA A 19 2.65 12.02 4.74
C ALA A 19 1.17 12.07 5.10
N ALA A 20 0.88 11.97 6.39
CA ALA A 20 -0.44 12.18 6.96
C ALA A 20 -0.35 13.16 8.14
N LEU A 21 -1.19 14.19 8.13
CA LEU A 21 -1.36 15.14 9.21
C LEU A 21 -2.63 14.77 9.98
N LEU A 22 -2.49 14.50 11.27
CA LEU A 22 -3.60 14.23 12.16
C LEU A 22 -3.75 15.35 13.21
N HIS A 23 -5.01 15.59 13.63
CA HIS A 23 -5.36 16.32 14.86
C HIS A 23 -6.14 15.36 15.76
N GLY A 24 -5.48 14.85 16.79
CA GLY A 24 -5.97 13.70 17.55
C GLY A 24 -6.12 12.45 16.66
N ARG A 25 -7.35 11.98 16.47
CA ARG A 25 -7.64 10.85 15.56
C ARG A 25 -8.19 11.27 14.19
N ASN A 26 -8.35 12.56 13.95
CA ASN A 26 -8.91 13.05 12.70
C ASN A 26 -7.81 13.27 11.67
N VAL A 27 -7.94 12.66 10.50
CA VAL A 27 -7.05 12.88 9.35
C VAL A 27 -7.41 14.25 8.76
N ILE A 28 -6.48 15.21 8.84
CA ILE A 28 -6.64 16.57 8.34
C ILE A 28 -6.20 16.67 6.88
N ASP A 29 -5.05 16.09 6.55
CA ASP A 29 -4.54 16.05 5.18
C ASP A 29 -3.66 14.83 4.96
N THR A 30 -3.56 14.41 3.70
CA THR A 30 -2.63 13.37 3.24
C THR A 30 -1.98 13.81 1.94
N GLN A 31 -0.67 13.64 1.83
CA GLN A 31 0.08 14.01 0.64
C GLN A 31 1.09 12.95 0.26
N ILE A 32 1.43 12.91 -1.04
CA ILE A 32 2.37 11.97 -1.64
C ILE A 32 3.26 12.69 -2.65
N CYS A 33 4.53 12.34 -2.67
CA CYS A 33 5.46 12.75 -3.73
C CYS A 33 6.40 11.60 -4.09
N ALA A 34 7.05 11.68 -5.25
CA ALA A 34 8.11 10.74 -5.60
C ALA A 34 9.27 10.90 -4.61
N THR A 35 9.87 9.77 -4.21
CA THR A 35 11.02 9.76 -3.27
C THR A 35 12.22 10.53 -3.84
N GLY A 36 12.46 10.46 -5.16
CA GLY A 36 13.53 11.20 -5.81
C GLY A 36 14.92 10.75 -5.36
N ILE A 37 15.90 11.64 -5.50
CA ILE A 37 17.30 11.39 -5.11
C ILE A 37 17.57 11.89 -3.68
N SER A 38 16.95 13.00 -3.26
CA SER A 38 17.06 13.56 -1.91
C SER A 38 15.77 13.32 -1.13
N ASN A 39 15.77 12.29 -0.27
CA ASN A 39 14.63 11.95 0.57
C ASN A 39 14.28 13.09 1.54
N ASN A 40 15.29 13.75 2.10
CA ASN A 40 15.09 14.85 3.06
C ASN A 40 14.44 16.07 2.42
N ASP A 41 14.91 16.49 1.23
CA ASP A 41 14.31 17.64 0.55
C ASP A 41 12.86 17.35 0.13
N ALA A 42 12.61 16.14 -0.39
CA ALA A 42 11.28 15.72 -0.77
C ALA A 42 10.31 15.67 0.43
N ALA A 43 10.78 15.11 1.56
CA ALA A 43 9.99 15.04 2.79
C ALA A 43 9.71 16.43 3.38
N ALA A 44 10.72 17.31 3.42
CA ALA A 44 10.56 18.68 3.91
C ALA A 44 9.55 19.46 3.06
N ALA A 45 9.69 19.42 1.74
CA ALA A 45 8.77 20.11 0.82
C ALA A 45 7.33 19.58 0.95
N LEU A 46 7.18 18.25 1.16
CA LEU A 46 5.87 17.63 1.35
C LEU A 46 5.20 18.12 2.64
N ILE A 47 5.94 18.15 3.75
CA ILE A 47 5.44 18.64 5.05
C ILE A 47 5.12 20.13 4.97
N ASP A 48 6.00 20.96 4.41
CA ASP A 48 5.75 22.40 4.26
C ASP A 48 4.48 22.69 3.46
N GLY A 49 4.27 21.96 2.36
CA GLY A 49 3.07 22.05 1.55
C GLY A 49 1.80 21.70 2.33
N MET A 50 1.87 20.64 3.14
CA MET A 50 0.79 20.15 3.99
C MET A 50 0.44 21.16 5.09
N LEU A 51 1.44 21.69 5.81
CA LEU A 51 1.26 22.69 6.87
C LEU A 51 0.66 23.99 6.31
N LYS A 52 1.18 24.45 5.17
CA LYS A 52 0.64 25.65 4.48
C LYS A 52 -0.83 25.46 4.09
N LYS A 53 -1.20 24.29 3.58
CA LYS A 53 -2.58 23.96 3.20
C LYS A 53 -3.50 23.92 4.43
N ALA A 54 -3.01 23.38 5.55
CA ALA A 54 -3.75 23.31 6.81
C ALA A 54 -3.80 24.67 7.56
N GLY A 55 -3.02 25.67 7.15
CA GLY A 55 -2.96 26.99 7.80
C GLY A 55 -2.27 26.95 9.17
N ILE A 56 -1.36 26.01 9.40
CA ILE A 56 -0.61 25.84 10.64
C ILE A 56 0.90 25.92 10.38
N SER A 57 1.66 26.11 11.45
CA SER A 57 3.12 26.16 11.42
C SER A 57 3.77 24.88 11.94
N ARG A 58 5.07 24.69 11.72
CA ARG A 58 5.81 23.55 12.29
C ARG A 58 5.74 23.53 13.84
N ALA A 59 5.64 24.68 14.48
CA ALA A 59 5.54 24.78 15.94
C ALA A 59 4.22 24.23 16.49
N ASP A 60 3.17 24.14 15.66
CA ASP A 60 1.89 23.57 16.05
C ASP A 60 1.89 22.03 16.00
N VAL A 61 2.91 21.44 15.33
CA VAL A 61 3.09 19.99 15.23
C VAL A 61 3.91 19.50 16.41
N ALA A 62 3.31 18.66 17.24
CA ALA A 62 3.94 18.13 18.45
C ALA A 62 5.00 17.08 18.16
N TYR A 63 4.79 16.25 17.13
CA TYR A 63 5.69 15.15 16.83
C TYR A 63 5.57 14.70 15.38
N VAL A 64 6.70 14.29 14.79
CA VAL A 64 6.81 13.68 13.46
C VAL A 64 7.41 12.28 13.63
N MET A 65 6.66 11.26 13.27
CA MET A 65 7.11 9.86 13.29
C MET A 65 7.37 9.37 11.87
N ALA A 66 8.46 8.64 11.65
CA ALA A 66 8.81 8.11 10.34
C ALA A 66 8.75 6.57 10.27
N THR A 67 8.44 6.06 9.08
CA THR A 67 8.62 4.65 8.70
C THR A 67 9.13 4.50 7.27
N GLY A 68 9.14 3.26 6.75
CA GLY A 68 9.58 2.94 5.41
C GLY A 68 11.09 2.75 5.28
N TYR A 69 11.55 2.61 4.04
CA TYR A 69 12.97 2.34 3.74
C TYR A 69 13.91 3.45 4.18
N SER A 70 13.50 4.70 4.02
CA SER A 70 14.32 5.87 4.35
C SER A 70 14.11 6.41 5.77
N ARG A 71 13.29 5.78 6.62
CA ARG A 71 12.94 6.29 7.95
C ARG A 71 14.12 6.78 8.80
N LYS A 72 15.26 6.10 8.71
CA LYS A 72 16.47 6.42 9.51
C LYS A 72 17.31 7.57 8.97
N VAL A 73 17.00 8.07 7.79
CA VAL A 73 17.72 9.18 7.14
C VAL A 73 16.84 10.41 6.93
N LEU A 74 15.62 10.40 7.46
CA LEU A 74 14.69 11.53 7.41
C LEU A 74 14.92 12.42 8.63
N ASP A 75 15.80 13.42 8.47
CA ASP A 75 16.23 14.33 9.56
C ASP A 75 15.08 15.15 10.17
N ILE A 76 13.96 15.29 9.44
CA ILE A 76 12.78 16.03 9.89
C ILE A 76 11.91 15.24 10.89
N ALA A 77 12.11 13.93 11.00
CA ALA A 77 11.39 13.07 11.92
C ALA A 77 12.02 13.10 13.33
N ASP A 78 11.16 13.08 14.34
CA ASP A 78 11.59 13.02 15.75
C ASP A 78 11.96 11.59 16.17
N ASP A 79 11.33 10.56 15.55
CA ASP A 79 11.63 9.14 15.81
C ASP A 79 11.16 8.26 14.65
N ASP A 80 11.50 6.97 14.68
CA ASP A 80 11.13 6.01 13.65
C ASP A 80 10.50 4.73 14.22
N ILE A 81 9.62 4.10 13.42
CA ILE A 81 8.99 2.83 13.77
C ILE A 81 8.96 1.87 12.58
N SER A 82 8.77 0.58 12.87
CA SER A 82 8.63 -0.42 11.83
C SER A 82 7.35 -0.22 11.01
N GLU A 83 7.44 -0.39 9.69
CA GLU A 83 6.32 -0.29 8.77
C GLU A 83 5.19 -1.26 9.12
N ILE A 84 5.54 -2.47 9.59
CA ILE A 84 4.58 -3.47 10.06
C ILE A 84 3.73 -2.93 11.21
N THR A 85 4.36 -2.27 12.19
CA THR A 85 3.67 -1.67 13.32
C THR A 85 2.83 -0.47 12.86
N ALA A 86 3.38 0.40 12.03
CA ALA A 86 2.68 1.55 11.48
C ALA A 86 1.39 1.13 10.78
N HIS A 87 1.44 0.12 9.89
CA HIS A 87 0.24 -0.40 9.23
C HIS A 87 -0.80 -0.95 10.20
N ALA A 88 -0.39 -1.69 11.24
CA ALA A 88 -1.30 -2.23 12.25
C ALA A 88 -2.01 -1.14 13.09
N TYR A 89 -1.36 0.01 13.27
CA TYR A 89 -1.99 1.16 13.93
C TYR A 89 -2.90 1.92 12.97
N GLY A 90 -2.52 2.08 11.72
CA GLY A 90 -3.29 2.79 10.70
C GLY A 90 -4.69 2.23 10.52
N VAL A 91 -4.86 0.90 10.56
CA VAL A 91 -6.17 0.26 10.41
C VAL A 91 -7.18 0.65 11.46
N ARG A 92 -6.75 1.19 12.61
CA ARG A 92 -7.66 1.70 13.66
C ARG A 92 -8.45 2.95 13.23
N ILE A 93 -8.00 3.61 12.14
CA ILE A 93 -8.66 4.76 11.52
C ILE A 93 -9.17 4.41 10.12
N THR A 94 -8.39 3.64 9.35
CA THR A 94 -8.63 3.42 7.92
C THR A 94 -9.55 2.22 7.62
N ALA A 95 -9.72 1.29 8.56
CA ALA A 95 -10.68 0.21 8.40
C ALA A 95 -12.12 0.74 8.55
N PRO A 96 -13.09 0.20 7.81
CA PRO A 96 -14.51 0.49 8.03
C PRO A 96 -14.89 0.21 9.50
N SER A 97 -15.76 1.05 10.07
CA SER A 97 -16.07 1.05 11.53
C SER A 97 -16.59 -0.29 12.08
N GLU A 98 -17.32 -1.02 11.28
CA GLU A 98 -17.89 -2.35 11.59
C GLU A 98 -16.90 -3.51 11.38
N TYR A 99 -15.71 -3.20 10.88
CA TYR A 99 -14.72 -4.17 10.44
C TYR A 99 -13.65 -4.43 11.48
N ARG A 100 -13.30 -5.71 11.62
CA ARG A 100 -12.21 -6.16 12.49
C ARG A 100 -11.21 -6.96 11.66
N PRO A 101 -10.32 -6.29 10.91
CA PRO A 101 -9.37 -6.99 10.05
C PRO A 101 -8.49 -7.92 10.88
N GLY A 102 -8.54 -9.20 10.54
CA GLY A 102 -7.60 -10.20 11.06
C GLY A 102 -6.29 -10.21 10.25
N MET A 103 -6.30 -9.57 9.09
CA MET A 103 -5.18 -9.56 8.17
C MET A 103 -5.15 -8.26 7.35
N ILE A 104 -3.95 -7.70 7.20
CA ILE A 104 -3.67 -6.64 6.22
C ILE A 104 -2.88 -7.26 5.06
N VAL A 105 -3.29 -6.95 3.83
CA VAL A 105 -2.52 -7.20 2.62
C VAL A 105 -2.06 -5.84 2.09
N ASP A 106 -0.80 -5.52 2.34
CA ASP A 106 -0.19 -4.29 1.85
C ASP A 106 0.57 -4.57 0.55
N ILE A 107 0.24 -3.82 -0.51
CA ILE A 107 0.90 -3.95 -1.81
C ILE A 107 1.58 -2.62 -2.11
N GLY A 108 2.86 -2.56 -1.79
CA GLY A 108 3.73 -1.43 -2.05
C GLY A 108 4.30 -1.39 -3.46
N GLY A 109 5.13 -0.37 -3.73
CA GLY A 109 5.81 -0.21 -5.02
C GLY A 109 6.83 -1.30 -5.32
N GLN A 110 7.63 -1.70 -4.33
CA GLN A 110 8.72 -2.68 -4.50
C GLN A 110 8.62 -3.89 -3.57
N ASP A 111 7.69 -3.90 -2.64
CA ASP A 111 7.43 -5.01 -1.74
C ASP A 111 5.93 -5.28 -1.58
N SER A 112 5.60 -6.37 -0.94
CA SER A 112 4.24 -6.65 -0.47
C SER A 112 4.31 -7.36 0.88
N LYS A 113 3.36 -7.06 1.75
CA LYS A 113 3.34 -7.55 3.12
C LYS A 113 1.99 -8.16 3.45
N ILE A 114 2.01 -9.20 4.26
CA ILE A 114 0.83 -9.78 4.89
C ILE A 114 1.06 -9.64 6.39
N ILE A 115 0.21 -8.87 7.05
CA ILE A 115 0.32 -8.61 8.49
C ILE A 115 -0.89 -9.24 9.16
N TYR A 116 -0.65 -10.18 10.07
CA TYR A 116 -1.70 -10.86 10.84
C TYR A 116 -1.93 -10.11 12.14
N LEU A 117 -3.19 -9.82 12.42
CA LEU A 117 -3.60 -9.06 13.60
C LEU A 117 -4.37 -9.95 14.59
N ASP A 118 -4.32 -9.58 15.84
CA ASP A 118 -5.22 -10.10 16.86
C ASP A 118 -6.48 -9.24 16.99
N GLY A 119 -7.39 -9.62 17.90
CA GLY A 119 -8.64 -8.89 18.12
C GLY A 119 -8.47 -7.45 18.61
N ASN A 120 -7.27 -7.07 19.05
CA ASN A 120 -6.91 -5.71 19.49
C ASN A 120 -6.10 -4.94 18.44
N HIS A 121 -6.01 -5.47 17.22
CA HIS A 121 -5.16 -4.96 16.13
C HIS A 121 -3.65 -4.94 16.48
N ALA A 122 -3.20 -5.80 17.40
CA ALA A 122 -1.77 -6.00 17.61
C ALA A 122 -1.23 -7.01 16.59
N VAL A 123 0.02 -6.81 16.19
CA VAL A 123 0.69 -7.70 15.23
C VAL A 123 0.98 -9.04 15.86
N LYS A 124 0.42 -10.12 15.31
CA LYS A 124 0.73 -11.51 15.71
C LYS A 124 1.87 -12.09 14.90
N ASN A 125 1.90 -11.80 13.63
CA ASN A 125 2.86 -12.34 12.68
C ASN A 125 2.85 -11.53 11.39
N PHE A 126 3.86 -11.70 10.55
CA PHE A 126 3.87 -11.13 9.21
C PHE A 126 4.65 -12.01 8.24
N ALA A 127 4.37 -11.83 6.96
CA ALA A 127 5.17 -12.32 5.84
C ALA A 127 5.42 -11.16 4.89
N MET A 128 6.61 -11.12 4.29
CA MET A 128 6.99 -10.04 3.37
C MET A 128 7.68 -10.62 2.13
N ASN A 129 7.34 -10.03 0.99
CA ASN A 129 8.05 -10.20 -0.26
C ASN A 129 8.78 -8.89 -0.60
N ASP A 130 10.06 -8.84 -0.29
CA ASP A 130 10.96 -7.71 -0.54
C ASP A 130 12.01 -8.02 -1.62
N LYS A 131 11.97 -9.23 -2.21
CA LYS A 131 12.98 -9.72 -3.16
C LYS A 131 12.46 -9.97 -4.56
N CYS A 132 11.16 -10.09 -4.74
CA CYS A 132 10.57 -10.42 -6.02
C CYS A 132 9.52 -9.38 -6.44
N ALA A 133 9.84 -8.59 -7.46
CA ALA A 133 8.95 -7.56 -7.98
C ALA A 133 7.61 -8.09 -8.54
N ALA A 134 7.50 -9.38 -8.84
CA ALA A 134 6.31 -9.98 -9.45
C ALA A 134 5.04 -10.00 -8.54
N GLY A 135 5.17 -9.64 -7.28
CA GLY A 135 4.04 -9.46 -6.34
C GLY A 135 3.86 -8.02 -5.88
N THR A 136 4.37 -7.03 -6.61
CA THR A 136 4.45 -5.63 -6.17
C THR A 136 3.96 -4.68 -7.24
N GLY A 137 3.79 -3.41 -6.88
CA GLY A 137 3.41 -2.34 -7.81
C GLY A 137 4.34 -2.22 -9.03
N LYS A 138 5.63 -2.57 -8.87
CA LYS A 138 6.58 -2.56 -9.98
C LYS A 138 6.18 -3.48 -11.12
N PHE A 139 5.58 -4.62 -10.82
CA PHE A 139 5.05 -5.51 -11.85
C PHE A 139 3.91 -4.85 -12.63
N LEU A 140 3.00 -4.16 -11.93
CA LEU A 140 1.90 -3.43 -12.56
C LEU A 140 2.41 -2.34 -13.51
N GLU A 141 3.43 -1.57 -13.09
CA GLU A 141 4.06 -0.54 -13.94
C GLU A 141 4.66 -1.13 -15.21
N VAL A 142 5.44 -2.22 -15.08
CA VAL A 142 6.07 -2.89 -16.23
C VAL A 142 5.02 -3.41 -17.21
N VAL A 143 3.94 -3.99 -16.71
CA VAL A 143 2.87 -4.53 -17.56
C VAL A 143 2.08 -3.41 -18.22
N ALA A 144 1.74 -2.34 -17.48
CA ALA A 144 1.07 -1.17 -18.04
C ALA A 144 1.87 -0.58 -19.21
N GLN A 145 3.18 -0.37 -19.01
CA GLN A 145 4.08 0.12 -20.04
C GLN A 145 4.16 -0.83 -21.25
N THR A 146 4.26 -2.15 -21.02
CA THR A 146 4.36 -3.16 -22.08
C THR A 146 3.09 -3.22 -22.94
N LEU A 147 1.93 -2.95 -22.35
CA LEU A 147 0.63 -2.96 -23.02
C LEU A 147 0.18 -1.56 -23.47
N GLU A 148 1.08 -0.57 -23.46
CA GLU A 148 0.82 0.82 -23.89
C GLU A 148 -0.45 1.41 -23.23
N THR A 149 -0.54 1.24 -21.90
CA THR A 149 -1.64 1.76 -21.08
C THR A 149 -1.08 2.40 -19.79
N THR A 150 -1.93 2.93 -18.91
CA THR A 150 -1.52 3.52 -17.66
C THR A 150 -1.87 2.61 -16.47
N ILE A 151 -1.16 2.80 -15.35
CA ILE A 151 -1.38 2.00 -14.14
C ILE A 151 -2.80 2.19 -13.58
N GLU A 152 -3.40 3.35 -13.79
CA GLU A 152 -4.76 3.68 -13.38
C GLU A 152 -5.82 2.93 -14.20
N GLN A 153 -5.50 2.61 -15.47
CA GLN A 153 -6.44 1.99 -16.40
C GLN A 153 -6.43 0.47 -16.36
N ILE A 154 -5.30 -0.16 -15.98
CA ILE A 154 -5.14 -1.61 -16.06
C ILE A 154 -6.16 -2.39 -15.23
N GLY A 155 -6.58 -1.83 -14.07
CA GLY A 155 -7.60 -2.45 -13.23
C GLY A 155 -8.95 -2.53 -13.93
N ALA A 156 -9.45 -1.41 -14.42
CA ALA A 156 -10.74 -1.33 -15.12
C ALA A 156 -10.75 -2.18 -16.39
N LEU A 157 -9.68 -2.10 -17.20
CA LEU A 157 -9.55 -2.90 -18.42
C LEU A 157 -9.58 -4.40 -18.14
N SER A 158 -8.95 -4.86 -17.05
CA SER A 158 -8.93 -6.29 -16.71
C SER A 158 -10.32 -6.83 -16.33
N LEU A 159 -11.20 -6.00 -15.79
CA LEU A 159 -12.58 -6.42 -15.45
C LEU A 159 -13.45 -6.66 -16.69
N GLU A 160 -13.04 -6.17 -17.87
CA GLU A 160 -13.70 -6.42 -19.14
C GLU A 160 -13.23 -7.73 -19.82
N SER A 161 -12.32 -8.48 -19.18
CA SER A 161 -11.81 -9.75 -19.69
C SER A 161 -12.91 -10.79 -19.82
N LYS A 162 -12.84 -11.58 -20.88
CA LYS A 162 -13.75 -12.71 -21.13
C LYS A 162 -13.09 -14.05 -20.83
N GLU A 163 -11.78 -14.15 -21.07
CA GLU A 163 -11.01 -15.37 -20.90
C GLU A 163 -9.58 -14.99 -20.47
N PRO A 164 -9.32 -14.86 -19.14
CA PRO A 164 -8.00 -14.48 -18.64
C PRO A 164 -6.89 -15.39 -19.16
N CYS A 165 -5.81 -14.80 -19.71
CA CYS A 165 -4.66 -15.55 -20.17
C CYS A 165 -3.91 -16.20 -19.01
N ASP A 166 -3.39 -17.40 -19.21
CA ASP A 166 -2.44 -18.01 -18.28
C ASP A 166 -1.09 -17.28 -18.36
N ILE A 167 -0.67 -16.67 -17.26
CA ILE A 167 0.67 -16.08 -17.09
C ILE A 167 1.47 -16.97 -16.13
N ASN A 168 2.38 -17.73 -16.70
CA ASN A 168 3.11 -18.78 -15.98
C ASN A 168 4.45 -18.32 -15.41
N SER A 169 5.02 -17.27 -15.98
CA SER A 169 6.34 -16.77 -15.60
C SER A 169 6.37 -16.22 -14.18
N THR A 170 7.33 -16.70 -13.40
CA THR A 170 7.48 -16.34 -11.98
C THR A 170 8.30 -15.07 -11.78
N CYS A 171 9.09 -14.65 -12.71
CA CYS A 171 9.91 -13.44 -12.68
C CYS A 171 9.30 -12.37 -13.59
N VAL A 172 9.35 -11.10 -13.18
CA VAL A 172 8.82 -9.96 -13.96
C VAL A 172 9.44 -9.89 -15.35
N VAL A 173 10.75 -10.16 -15.48
CA VAL A 173 11.45 -10.13 -16.78
C VAL A 173 10.90 -11.19 -17.74
N PHE A 174 10.69 -12.40 -17.26
CA PHE A 174 10.12 -13.47 -18.08
C PHE A 174 8.63 -13.26 -18.34
N ALA A 175 7.88 -12.75 -17.35
CA ALA A 175 6.48 -12.38 -17.54
C ALA A 175 6.31 -11.29 -18.60
N GLN A 176 7.20 -10.30 -18.64
CA GLN A 176 7.19 -9.28 -19.69
C GLN A 176 7.39 -9.91 -21.08
N SER A 177 8.34 -10.84 -21.23
CA SER A 177 8.56 -11.54 -22.51
C SER A 177 7.38 -12.43 -22.89
N GLU A 178 6.72 -13.06 -21.92
CA GLU A 178 5.49 -13.85 -22.13
C GLU A 178 4.35 -12.96 -22.60
N ILE A 179 4.16 -11.79 -21.96
CA ILE A 179 3.15 -10.79 -22.35
C ILE A 179 3.40 -10.28 -23.78
N VAL A 180 4.64 -9.94 -24.14
CA VAL A 180 4.99 -9.54 -25.51
C VAL A 180 4.64 -10.65 -26.53
N SER A 181 4.88 -11.91 -26.17
CA SER A 181 4.50 -13.06 -27.00
C SER A 181 2.98 -13.18 -27.18
N LEU A 182 2.21 -12.97 -26.10
CA LEU A 182 0.74 -12.96 -26.16
C LEU A 182 0.21 -11.83 -27.05
N VAL A 183 0.79 -10.64 -26.94
CA VAL A 183 0.46 -9.49 -27.83
C VAL A 183 0.76 -9.83 -29.29
N ALA A 184 1.92 -10.38 -29.58
CA ALA A 184 2.29 -10.80 -30.95
C ALA A 184 1.33 -11.87 -31.51
N ARG A 185 0.77 -12.72 -30.68
CA ARG A 185 -0.26 -13.71 -31.01
C ARG A 185 -1.67 -13.16 -31.06
N LYS A 186 -1.83 -11.83 -30.89
CA LYS A 186 -3.11 -11.10 -30.96
C LYS A 186 -4.12 -11.47 -29.87
N PHE A 187 -3.66 -11.88 -28.68
CA PHE A 187 -4.53 -11.99 -27.53
C PHE A 187 -5.06 -10.62 -27.12
N ASP A 188 -6.28 -10.57 -26.59
CA ASP A 188 -6.87 -9.33 -26.11
C ASP A 188 -6.09 -8.84 -24.89
N ARG A 189 -5.74 -7.55 -24.89
CA ARG A 189 -5.00 -6.95 -23.76
C ARG A 189 -5.75 -7.04 -22.44
N ARG A 190 -7.09 -7.08 -22.46
CA ARG A 190 -7.95 -7.23 -21.26
C ARG A 190 -7.76 -8.61 -20.66
N ASP A 191 -7.68 -9.64 -21.47
CA ASP A 191 -7.44 -11.02 -21.03
C ASP A 191 -6.01 -11.20 -20.51
N ILE A 192 -5.03 -10.53 -21.11
CA ILE A 192 -3.64 -10.49 -20.63
C ILE A 192 -3.58 -9.82 -19.25
N LEU A 193 -4.24 -8.65 -19.09
CA LEU A 193 -4.28 -7.92 -17.82
C LEU A 193 -4.95 -8.73 -16.70
N ALA A 194 -6.07 -9.37 -16.99
CA ALA A 194 -6.76 -10.22 -16.01
C ALA A 194 -5.89 -11.41 -15.59
N GLY A 195 -5.23 -12.08 -16.54
CA GLY A 195 -4.29 -13.16 -16.25
C GLY A 195 -3.09 -12.70 -15.41
N MET A 196 -2.58 -11.49 -15.67
CA MET A 196 -1.50 -10.89 -14.88
C MET A 196 -1.95 -10.62 -13.44
N HIS A 197 -3.12 -9.99 -13.23
CA HIS A 197 -3.66 -9.76 -11.89
C HIS A 197 -3.83 -11.07 -11.13
N LEU A 198 -4.40 -12.09 -11.78
CA LEU A 198 -4.57 -13.42 -11.21
C LEU A 198 -3.23 -14.06 -10.82
N SER A 199 -2.22 -14.00 -11.70
CA SER A 199 -0.88 -14.52 -11.43
C SER A 199 -0.23 -13.82 -10.23
N MET A 200 -0.37 -12.49 -10.13
CA MET A 200 0.14 -11.69 -9.01
C MET A 200 -0.55 -12.07 -7.69
N VAL A 201 -1.87 -12.12 -7.69
CA VAL A 201 -2.67 -12.43 -6.52
C VAL A 201 -2.40 -13.85 -6.01
N LYS A 202 -2.32 -14.85 -6.89
CA LYS A 202 -1.95 -16.23 -6.50
C LYS A 202 -0.60 -16.31 -5.79
N ARG A 203 0.36 -15.43 -6.13
CA ARG A 203 1.66 -15.36 -5.44
C ARG A 203 1.51 -14.80 -4.03
N ILE A 204 0.77 -13.70 -3.89
CA ILE A 204 0.56 -13.09 -2.58
C ILE A 204 -0.20 -14.07 -1.68
N ILE A 205 -1.21 -14.77 -2.20
CA ILE A 205 -1.96 -15.80 -1.46
C ILE A 205 -1.05 -16.96 -1.01
N LYS A 206 -0.06 -17.34 -1.82
CA LYS A 206 0.92 -18.37 -1.41
C LYS A 206 1.78 -17.99 -0.21
N MET A 207 1.96 -16.69 0.03
CA MET A 207 2.64 -16.18 1.24
C MET A 207 1.76 -16.29 2.48
N MET A 208 0.43 -16.37 2.32
CA MET A 208 -0.51 -16.48 3.43
C MET A 208 -0.40 -17.86 4.08
N LYS A 209 -0.20 -17.91 5.39
CA LYS A 209 -0.21 -19.16 6.14
C LYS A 209 -1.60 -19.77 6.15
N LYS A 210 -1.70 -21.06 5.87
CA LYS A 210 -2.97 -21.77 5.77
C LYS A 210 -3.81 -21.69 7.04
N ALA A 211 -3.18 -21.74 8.21
CA ALA A 211 -3.85 -21.67 9.52
C ALA A 211 -4.35 -20.26 9.88
N GLU A 212 -3.86 -19.22 9.20
CA GLU A 212 -4.16 -17.82 9.49
C GLU A 212 -5.00 -17.15 8.40
N LYS A 213 -5.54 -17.92 7.45
CA LYS A 213 -6.44 -17.43 6.38
C LYS A 213 -7.84 -17.02 6.90
N GLY A 214 -8.09 -17.18 8.19
CA GLY A 214 -9.31 -16.72 8.84
C GLY A 214 -9.28 -15.22 9.15
N GLY A 215 -10.46 -14.64 9.40
CA GLY A 215 -10.63 -13.21 9.66
C GLY A 215 -10.80 -12.39 8.37
N ASP A 216 -11.16 -11.14 8.55
CA ASP A 216 -11.39 -10.22 7.44
C ASP A 216 -10.08 -9.69 6.88
N ILE A 217 -10.04 -9.45 5.58
CA ILE A 217 -8.85 -8.98 4.86
C ILE A 217 -9.04 -7.51 4.51
N LEU A 218 -8.09 -6.67 4.92
CA LEU A 218 -8.02 -5.28 4.55
C LEU A 218 -6.81 -5.05 3.62
N MET A 219 -7.05 -4.51 2.44
CA MET A 219 -5.99 -4.14 1.50
C MET A 219 -5.51 -2.71 1.76
N THR A 220 -4.19 -2.54 1.74
CA THR A 220 -3.49 -1.26 1.84
C THR A 220 -2.40 -1.14 0.76
N GLY A 221 -1.72 0.00 0.73
CA GLY A 221 -0.72 0.30 -0.28
C GLY A 221 -1.30 0.78 -1.61
N GLY A 222 -0.43 1.18 -2.52
CA GLY A 222 -0.83 1.67 -3.86
C GLY A 222 -1.53 0.61 -4.71
N GLY A 223 -1.17 -0.66 -4.54
CA GLY A 223 -1.80 -1.77 -5.24
C GLY A 223 -3.27 -1.98 -4.88
N ALA A 224 -3.70 -1.55 -3.70
CA ALA A 224 -5.10 -1.63 -3.28
C ALA A 224 -6.05 -0.71 -4.09
N LEU A 225 -5.50 0.29 -4.79
CA LEU A 225 -6.27 1.15 -5.69
C LEU A 225 -6.62 0.46 -7.02
N ASN A 226 -5.99 -0.67 -7.32
CA ASN A 226 -6.25 -1.42 -8.54
C ASN A 226 -7.43 -2.37 -8.34
N ILE A 227 -8.58 -2.01 -8.90
CA ILE A 227 -9.82 -2.79 -8.78
C ILE A 227 -9.73 -4.19 -9.40
N GLY A 228 -8.84 -4.42 -10.37
CA GLY A 228 -8.59 -5.75 -10.94
C GLY A 228 -7.85 -6.67 -9.97
N ILE A 229 -6.91 -6.13 -9.18
CA ILE A 229 -6.27 -6.88 -8.08
C ILE A 229 -7.28 -7.20 -6.99
N HIS A 230 -8.09 -6.22 -6.59
CA HIS A 230 -9.13 -6.42 -5.59
C HIS A 230 -10.07 -7.56 -6.00
N LYS A 231 -10.62 -7.50 -7.22
CA LYS A 231 -11.49 -8.55 -7.76
C LYS A 231 -10.80 -9.92 -7.83
N ALA A 232 -9.55 -9.97 -8.27
CA ALA A 232 -8.79 -11.22 -8.34
C ALA A 232 -8.55 -11.85 -6.95
N PHE A 233 -8.41 -11.03 -5.88
CA PHE A 233 -8.34 -11.54 -4.50
C PHE A 233 -9.66 -12.14 -4.05
N GLU A 234 -10.78 -11.48 -4.31
CA GLU A 234 -12.11 -11.98 -3.95
C GLU A 234 -12.41 -13.31 -4.64
N ASP A 235 -12.10 -13.38 -5.94
CA ASP A 235 -12.35 -14.60 -6.75
C ASP A 235 -11.46 -15.77 -6.29
N GLU A 236 -10.16 -15.55 -6.03
CA GLU A 236 -9.25 -16.62 -5.62
C GLU A 236 -9.49 -17.09 -4.17
N LEU A 237 -9.95 -16.19 -3.30
CA LEU A 237 -10.21 -16.52 -1.90
C LEU A 237 -11.66 -16.92 -1.64
N MET A 238 -12.56 -16.74 -2.59
CA MET A 238 -14.00 -16.92 -2.46
C MET A 238 -14.56 -16.19 -1.24
N LYS A 239 -14.12 -14.94 -1.05
CA LYS A 239 -14.34 -14.16 0.16
C LYS A 239 -14.27 -12.66 -0.16
N ASP A 240 -15.08 -11.86 0.56
CA ASP A 240 -14.98 -10.40 0.49
C ASP A 240 -13.63 -9.91 0.99
N VAL A 241 -13.08 -8.94 0.30
CA VAL A 241 -11.83 -8.26 0.63
C VAL A 241 -12.11 -6.76 0.69
N TYR A 242 -11.65 -6.08 1.74
CA TYR A 242 -11.96 -4.68 1.94
C TYR A 242 -10.74 -3.81 1.63
N ILE A 243 -11.01 -2.59 1.18
CA ILE A 243 -9.97 -1.58 0.90
C ILE A 243 -10.02 -0.55 2.02
N ALA A 244 -8.88 -0.21 2.59
CA ALA A 244 -8.74 0.86 3.58
C ALA A 244 -9.22 2.21 3.01
N SER A 245 -9.80 3.07 3.84
CA SER A 245 -10.27 4.41 3.41
C SER A 245 -9.15 5.27 2.82
N TYR A 246 -7.92 5.10 3.30
CA TYR A 246 -6.70 5.77 2.83
C TYR A 246 -5.62 4.74 2.53
N PRO A 247 -5.79 3.89 1.50
CA PRO A 247 -4.97 2.69 1.35
C PRO A 247 -3.47 3.01 1.19
N GLN A 248 -3.11 4.06 0.45
CA GLN A 248 -1.71 4.46 0.24
C GLN A 248 -1.08 5.11 1.48
N TYR A 249 -1.91 5.64 2.38
CA TYR A 249 -1.46 6.44 3.53
C TYR A 249 -1.63 5.69 4.85
N ASN A 250 -2.03 4.42 4.82
CA ASN A 250 -2.29 3.65 6.04
C ASN A 250 -1.08 3.61 6.99
N GLY A 251 0.12 3.42 6.47
CA GLY A 251 1.37 3.50 7.25
C GLY A 251 1.55 4.87 7.89
N ALA A 252 1.52 5.94 7.08
CA ALA A 252 1.67 7.33 7.56
C ALA A 252 0.60 7.72 8.60
N ILE A 253 -0.66 7.30 8.42
CA ILE A 253 -1.74 7.53 9.40
C ILE A 253 -1.44 6.80 10.71
N GLY A 254 -0.94 5.55 10.62
CA GLY A 254 -0.58 4.79 11.82
C GLY A 254 0.55 5.42 12.61
N GLU A 255 1.56 5.97 11.94
CA GLU A 255 2.66 6.72 12.55
C GLU A 255 2.19 7.97 13.25
N ALA A 256 1.38 8.80 12.57
CA ALA A 256 0.82 10.01 13.15
C ALA A 256 -0.03 9.68 14.39
N LEU A 257 -0.76 8.57 14.37
CA LEU A 257 -1.55 8.08 15.50
C LEU A 257 -0.65 7.66 16.69
N ILE A 258 0.45 6.96 16.43
CA ILE A 258 1.44 6.59 17.45
C ILE A 258 2.09 7.84 18.04
N ALA A 259 2.50 8.78 17.18
CA ALA A 259 3.08 10.07 17.59
C ALA A 259 2.15 10.84 18.54
N GLY A 260 0.84 10.75 18.34
CA GLY A 260 -0.17 11.36 19.21
C GLY A 260 -0.35 10.70 20.57
N GLY A 261 0.27 9.55 20.83
CA GLY A 261 0.04 8.76 22.04
C GLY A 261 -1.38 8.19 22.12
N SER A 262 -2.11 8.15 21.00
CA SER A 262 -3.49 7.64 20.87
C SER A 262 -3.48 6.11 20.67
N VAL A 263 -2.82 5.38 21.54
CA VAL A 263 -2.60 3.93 21.46
C VAL A 263 -3.59 3.19 22.35
#